data_2bcdde42ea7182dc62e2978d5cfac513
#
_entry.id   2bcdde42ea7182dc62e2978d5cfac513
#
_cell.length_a   1.000
_cell.length_b   1.000
_cell.length_c   1.000
_cell.angle_alpha   90.00
_cell.angle_beta   90.00
_cell.angle_gamma   90.00
#
_symmetry.space_group_name_H-M   'P 1'
#
loop_
_entity.id
_entity.type
_entity.pdbx_description
1 polymer ?
#
loop_
_entity_poly.entity_id
_entity_poly.type
_entity_poly.pdbx_seq_one_letter_code
_entity_poly.pdbx_strand_id
1 'polypeptide(L)'
;MRTEDFSTVARKAAADGAQVALRNDLARFVATTFSRVGEELYAVGHIFGSDRVRGTSPHGHGSDEIVAISLLLRIAGQLVSASADLFSDGRHYAAAALLRQMVEIEYLAWAFHTRDKDATKWLRSTEEERKEFFTPAKLRLAAKGQFRGKDYSYHCELGGHPVPGSTVLLQDSFLVSQLLLSDLLGHAGHIWDHLLDWSAGNDWAIPIHQRREEMSSRFAKWNQADGLNTLPPPP
;
A
#
# COMPACT_ATOMS: atom_id res chain seq x y z
N MET A 1 -10.90 30.54 21.40
CA MET A 1 -9.88 30.06 20.44
C MET A 1 -10.64 29.76 19.15
N ARG A 2 -10.43 30.51 18.05
CA ARG A 2 -11.07 30.22 16.76
C ARG A 2 -10.47 28.90 16.27
N THR A 3 -11.29 27.88 16.04
CA THR A 3 -10.87 26.67 15.32
C THR A 3 -10.46 27.12 13.93
N GLU A 4 -9.16 27.00 13.61
CA GLU A 4 -8.71 27.18 12.21
C GLU A 4 -9.52 26.24 11.32
N ASP A 5 -10.00 26.74 10.19
CA ASP A 5 -10.77 25.95 9.23
C ASP A 5 -9.87 24.84 8.67
N PHE A 6 -10.42 23.63 8.56
CA PHE A 6 -9.75 22.43 8.02
C PHE A 6 -8.95 22.72 6.74
N SER A 7 -9.54 23.50 5.82
CA SER A 7 -8.88 23.84 4.55
C SER A 7 -7.63 24.70 4.75
N THR A 8 -7.61 25.56 5.74
CA THR A 8 -6.46 26.42 6.06
C THR A 8 -5.32 25.61 6.65
N VAL A 9 -5.62 24.70 7.57
CA VAL A 9 -4.60 23.82 8.20
C VAL A 9 -4.01 22.88 7.13
N ALA A 10 -4.85 22.29 6.29
CA ALA A 10 -4.42 21.43 5.19
C ALA A 10 -3.48 22.16 4.21
N ARG A 11 -3.84 23.36 3.79
CA ARG A 11 -3.00 24.19 2.89
C ARG A 11 -1.65 24.53 3.51
N LYS A 12 -1.64 24.87 4.79
CA LYS A 12 -0.41 25.20 5.52
C LYS A 12 0.51 23.97 5.60
N ALA A 13 -0.01 22.82 6.00
CA ALA A 13 0.75 21.57 6.08
C ALA A 13 1.24 21.09 4.70
N ALA A 14 0.43 21.24 3.66
CA ALA A 14 0.82 20.91 2.29
C ALA A 14 1.94 21.83 1.76
N ALA A 15 1.92 23.11 2.12
CA ALA A 15 2.92 24.08 1.67
C ALA A 15 4.19 24.12 2.52
N ASP A 16 4.22 23.44 3.68
CA ASP A 16 5.40 23.39 4.55
C ASP A 16 6.51 22.56 3.91
N GLY A 17 7.62 23.22 3.56
CA GLY A 17 8.74 22.59 2.84
C GLY A 17 9.37 21.42 3.59
N ALA A 18 9.41 21.44 4.92
CA ALA A 18 9.96 20.35 5.72
C ALA A 18 9.03 19.11 5.68
N GLN A 19 7.71 19.32 5.74
CA GLN A 19 6.74 18.23 5.65
C GLN A 19 6.68 17.66 4.23
N VAL A 20 6.77 18.50 3.20
CA VAL A 20 6.88 18.05 1.80
C VAL A 20 8.12 17.18 1.59
N ALA A 21 9.28 17.62 2.08
CA ALA A 21 10.51 16.85 2.01
C ALA A 21 10.36 15.52 2.75
N LEU A 22 9.75 15.52 3.93
CA LEU A 22 9.52 14.31 4.73
C LEU A 22 8.65 13.28 3.99
N ARG A 23 7.54 13.71 3.35
CA ARG A 23 6.67 12.82 2.55
C ARG A 23 7.43 12.22 1.36
N ASN A 24 8.15 13.05 0.61
CA ASN A 24 8.91 12.58 -0.56
C ASN A 24 10.05 11.63 -0.16
N ASP A 25 10.76 11.92 0.94
CA ASP A 25 11.82 11.05 1.45
C ASP A 25 11.26 9.72 1.93
N LEU A 26 10.11 9.73 2.62
CA LEU A 26 9.45 8.51 3.05
C LEU A 26 8.95 7.69 1.84
N ALA A 27 8.36 8.31 0.83
CA ALA A 27 7.89 7.62 -0.37
C ALA A 27 9.04 6.89 -1.10
N ARG A 28 10.17 7.58 -1.31
CA ARG A 28 11.37 6.97 -1.91
C ARG A 28 11.92 5.82 -1.06
N PHE A 29 11.96 6.00 0.25
CA PHE A 29 12.41 4.97 1.16
C PHE A 29 11.52 3.74 1.14
N VAL A 30 10.19 3.94 1.20
CA VAL A 30 9.19 2.86 1.14
C VAL A 30 9.28 2.10 -0.18
N ALA A 31 9.31 2.82 -1.32
CA ALA A 31 9.42 2.21 -2.64
C ALA A 31 10.66 1.32 -2.76
N THR A 32 11.82 1.83 -2.31
CA THR A 32 13.09 1.08 -2.33
C THR A 32 13.04 -0.12 -1.41
N THR A 33 12.49 0.06 -0.19
CA THR A 33 12.43 -1.01 0.82
C THR A 33 11.47 -2.12 0.37
N PHE A 34 10.28 -1.77 -0.13
CA PHE A 34 9.32 -2.75 -0.62
C PHE A 34 9.89 -3.58 -1.78
N SER A 35 10.52 -2.92 -2.76
CA SER A 35 11.16 -3.62 -3.88
C SER A 35 12.26 -4.55 -3.41
N ARG A 36 13.16 -4.07 -2.55
CA ARG A 36 14.29 -4.85 -2.04
C ARG A 36 13.85 -6.02 -1.16
N VAL A 37 12.95 -5.80 -0.20
CA VAL A 37 12.41 -6.87 0.65
C VAL A 37 11.68 -7.90 -0.21
N GLY A 38 10.93 -7.45 -1.21
CA GLY A 38 10.27 -8.35 -2.16
C GLY A 38 11.27 -9.20 -2.93
N GLU A 39 12.38 -8.66 -3.41
CA GLU A 39 13.43 -9.43 -4.11
C GLU A 39 14.12 -10.43 -3.17
N GLU A 40 14.47 -10.00 -1.96
CA GLU A 40 15.08 -10.86 -0.95
C GLU A 40 14.14 -12.02 -0.54
N LEU A 41 12.84 -11.75 -0.33
CA LEU A 41 11.83 -12.78 -0.06
C LEU A 41 11.62 -13.72 -1.26
N TYR A 42 11.69 -13.22 -2.50
CA TYR A 42 11.62 -14.07 -3.68
C TYR A 42 12.76 -15.10 -3.68
N ALA A 43 13.97 -14.67 -3.38
CA ALA A 43 15.13 -15.57 -3.26
C ALA A 43 14.94 -16.60 -2.14
N VAL A 44 14.45 -16.17 -0.96
CA VAL A 44 14.14 -17.07 0.16
C VAL A 44 13.06 -18.09 -0.25
N GLY A 45 11.94 -17.65 -0.82
CA GLY A 45 10.85 -18.51 -1.24
C GLY A 45 11.26 -19.49 -2.36
N HIS A 46 12.23 -19.12 -3.19
CA HIS A 46 12.77 -19.99 -4.22
C HIS A 46 13.65 -21.13 -3.65
N ILE A 47 14.39 -20.85 -2.58
CA ILE A 47 15.32 -21.81 -1.99
C ILE A 47 14.63 -22.71 -0.95
N PHE A 48 13.81 -22.13 -0.10
CA PHE A 48 13.21 -22.77 1.07
C PHE A 48 11.73 -23.10 0.86
N GLY A 49 11.27 -24.12 1.55
CA GLY A 49 9.88 -24.54 1.59
C GLY A 49 9.62 -25.93 1.02
N SER A 50 8.45 -26.45 1.31
CA SER A 50 8.07 -27.83 0.99
C SER A 50 7.38 -28.01 -0.37
N ASP A 51 6.91 -26.92 -0.99
CA ASP A 51 6.12 -27.01 -2.24
C ASP A 51 6.95 -27.53 -3.42
N ARG A 52 8.23 -27.13 -3.50
CA ARG A 52 9.16 -27.63 -4.50
C ARG A 52 9.48 -29.12 -4.28
N VAL A 53 9.75 -29.53 -3.05
CA VAL A 53 10.10 -30.91 -2.70
C VAL A 53 8.95 -31.85 -3.01
N ARG A 54 7.72 -31.41 -2.79
CA ARG A 54 6.50 -32.20 -3.07
C ARG A 54 6.03 -32.07 -4.52
N GLY A 55 6.66 -31.21 -5.34
CA GLY A 55 6.22 -30.93 -6.70
C GLY A 55 4.84 -30.31 -6.80
N THR A 56 4.40 -29.62 -5.73
CA THR A 56 3.04 -29.06 -5.65
C THR A 56 2.95 -27.63 -6.18
N SER A 57 4.08 -26.91 -6.29
CA SER A 57 4.07 -25.53 -6.82
C SER A 57 4.05 -25.50 -8.34
N PRO A 58 3.03 -24.88 -8.98
CA PRO A 58 3.02 -24.64 -10.41
C PRO A 58 4.05 -23.61 -10.87
N HIS A 59 4.62 -22.85 -9.94
CA HIS A 59 5.61 -21.78 -10.21
C HIS A 59 7.06 -22.25 -10.04
N GLY A 60 7.28 -23.51 -9.66
CA GLY A 60 8.61 -24.06 -9.45
C GLY A 60 9.38 -23.47 -8.27
N HIS A 61 8.71 -22.81 -7.33
CA HIS A 61 9.28 -22.19 -6.15
C HIS A 61 9.20 -23.11 -4.93
N GLY A 62 10.04 -22.84 -3.93
CA GLY A 62 10.09 -23.62 -2.68
C GLY A 62 8.90 -23.37 -1.78
N SER A 63 8.42 -22.11 -1.69
CA SER A 63 7.25 -21.71 -0.91
C SER A 63 6.40 -20.72 -1.70
N ASP A 64 5.19 -21.12 -2.06
CA ASP A 64 4.25 -20.26 -2.79
C ASP A 64 3.73 -19.10 -1.93
N GLU A 65 3.61 -19.31 -0.63
CA GLU A 65 3.22 -18.25 0.29
C GLU A 65 4.25 -17.09 0.31
N ILE A 66 5.53 -17.43 0.49
CA ILE A 66 6.61 -16.42 0.51
C ILE A 66 6.72 -15.74 -0.85
N VAL A 67 6.57 -16.48 -1.94
CA VAL A 67 6.58 -15.91 -3.29
C VAL A 67 5.41 -14.96 -3.52
N ALA A 68 4.23 -15.28 -3.04
CA ALA A 68 3.06 -14.39 -3.14
C ALA A 68 3.30 -13.05 -2.43
N ILE A 69 3.82 -13.08 -1.21
CA ILE A 69 4.20 -11.87 -0.46
C ILE A 69 5.29 -11.08 -1.19
N SER A 70 6.30 -11.78 -1.70
CA SER A 70 7.35 -11.16 -2.51
C SER A 70 6.81 -10.38 -3.71
N LEU A 71 5.92 -11.00 -4.49
CA LEU A 71 5.29 -10.35 -5.64
C LEU A 71 4.45 -9.14 -5.23
N LEU A 72 3.68 -9.27 -4.15
CA LEU A 72 2.86 -8.18 -3.62
C LEU A 72 3.72 -6.95 -3.26
N LEU A 73 4.83 -7.16 -2.53
CA LEU A 73 5.76 -6.10 -2.17
C LEU A 73 6.46 -5.46 -3.37
N ARG A 74 6.87 -6.26 -4.35
CA ARG A 74 7.51 -5.74 -5.58
C ARG A 74 6.55 -4.88 -6.39
N ILE A 75 5.29 -5.28 -6.50
CA ILE A 75 4.25 -4.48 -7.15
C ILE A 75 4.02 -3.19 -6.36
N ALA A 76 3.84 -3.27 -5.04
CA ALA A 76 3.65 -2.11 -4.19
C ALA A 76 4.81 -1.11 -4.28
N GLY A 77 6.06 -1.59 -4.27
CA GLY A 77 7.25 -0.74 -4.43
C GLY A 77 7.25 0.05 -5.75
N GLN A 78 6.89 -0.61 -6.86
CA GLN A 78 6.76 0.06 -8.17
C GLN A 78 5.62 1.08 -8.18
N LEU A 79 4.47 0.75 -7.58
CA LEU A 79 3.33 1.67 -7.52
C LEU A 79 3.64 2.91 -6.69
N VAL A 80 4.30 2.76 -5.53
CA VAL A 80 4.72 3.90 -4.69
C VAL A 80 5.70 4.80 -5.46
N SER A 81 6.72 4.22 -6.10
CA SER A 81 7.70 5.00 -6.89
C SER A 81 7.01 5.76 -8.01
N ALA A 82 6.24 5.06 -8.86
CA ALA A 82 5.58 5.67 -10.00
C ALA A 82 4.54 6.73 -9.58
N SER A 83 3.78 6.51 -8.49
CA SER A 83 2.82 7.49 -7.99
C SER A 83 3.52 8.75 -7.48
N ALA A 84 4.62 8.61 -6.73
CA ALA A 84 5.37 9.76 -6.22
C ALA A 84 5.95 10.60 -7.37
N ASP A 85 6.50 9.97 -8.40
CA ASP A 85 7.01 10.66 -9.60
C ASP A 85 5.87 11.40 -10.33
N LEU A 86 4.72 10.74 -10.53
CA LEU A 86 3.56 11.33 -11.17
C LEU A 86 2.97 12.51 -10.38
N PHE A 87 2.95 12.43 -9.05
CA PHE A 87 2.55 13.56 -8.20
C PHE A 87 3.51 14.74 -8.34
N SER A 88 4.82 14.46 -8.38
CA SER A 88 5.85 15.48 -8.56
C SER A 88 5.75 16.18 -9.92
N ASP A 89 5.30 15.45 -10.95
CA ASP A 89 5.11 15.96 -12.31
C ASP A 89 3.74 16.62 -12.55
N GLY A 90 2.88 16.73 -11.52
CA GLY A 90 1.52 17.29 -11.65
C GLY A 90 0.52 16.38 -12.38
N ARG A 91 0.86 15.12 -12.62
CA ARG A 91 0.00 14.13 -13.30
C ARG A 91 -0.93 13.41 -12.30
N HIS A 92 -1.72 14.18 -11.57
CA HIS A 92 -2.49 13.72 -10.41
C HIS A 92 -3.49 12.61 -10.74
N TYR A 93 -4.18 12.68 -11.89
CA TYR A 93 -5.14 11.65 -12.29
C TYR A 93 -4.47 10.27 -12.46
N ALA A 94 -3.33 10.24 -13.14
CA ALA A 94 -2.59 9.00 -13.35
C ALA A 94 -2.04 8.43 -12.02
N ALA A 95 -1.54 9.31 -11.14
CA ALA A 95 -1.09 8.94 -9.81
C ALA A 95 -2.22 8.36 -8.94
N ALA A 96 -3.41 8.99 -8.95
CA ALA A 96 -4.58 8.51 -8.23
C ALA A 96 -5.07 7.13 -8.73
N ALA A 97 -4.93 6.85 -10.03
CA ALA A 97 -5.23 5.52 -10.58
C ALA A 97 -4.30 4.44 -10.02
N LEU A 98 -3.03 4.75 -9.79
CA LEU A 98 -2.07 3.83 -9.16
C LEU A 98 -2.33 3.71 -7.64
N LEU A 99 -2.71 4.80 -6.98
CA LEU A 99 -3.06 4.78 -5.56
C LEU A 99 -4.22 3.83 -5.27
N ARG A 100 -5.23 3.78 -6.13
CA ARG A 100 -6.32 2.79 -6.02
C ARG A 100 -5.77 1.35 -5.98
N GLN A 101 -4.75 1.03 -6.78
CA GLN A 101 -4.14 -0.30 -6.74
C GLN A 101 -3.42 -0.57 -5.42
N MET A 102 -2.88 0.46 -4.75
CA MET A 102 -2.31 0.32 -3.40
C MET A 102 -3.36 -0.08 -2.37
N VAL A 103 -4.59 0.46 -2.47
CA VAL A 103 -5.72 0.04 -1.62
C VAL A 103 -6.05 -1.45 -1.84
N GLU A 104 -6.03 -1.91 -3.09
CA GLU A 104 -6.26 -3.32 -3.40
C GLU A 104 -5.15 -4.22 -2.84
N ILE A 105 -3.89 -3.76 -2.86
CA ILE A 105 -2.76 -4.45 -2.25
C ILE A 105 -2.90 -4.51 -0.72
N GLU A 106 -3.35 -3.44 -0.06
CA GLU A 106 -3.63 -3.45 1.38
C GLU A 106 -4.65 -4.53 1.74
N TYR A 107 -5.73 -4.66 0.96
CA TYR A 107 -6.72 -5.71 1.18
C TYR A 107 -6.15 -7.12 1.02
N LEU A 108 -5.25 -7.33 0.05
CA LEU A 108 -4.55 -8.60 -0.12
C LEU A 108 -3.59 -8.86 1.04
N ALA A 109 -2.80 -7.87 1.46
CA ALA A 109 -1.88 -8.01 2.59
C ALA A 109 -2.63 -8.37 3.88
N TRP A 110 -3.78 -7.72 4.12
CA TRP A 110 -4.69 -8.10 5.21
C TRP A 110 -5.18 -9.54 5.09
N ALA A 111 -5.62 -9.96 3.90
CA ALA A 111 -6.12 -11.32 3.69
C ALA A 111 -5.01 -12.36 3.95
N PHE A 112 -3.80 -12.10 3.51
CA PHE A 112 -2.66 -13.01 3.67
C PHE A 112 -2.25 -13.18 5.13
N HIS A 113 -2.37 -12.12 5.94
CA HIS A 113 -2.10 -12.18 7.37
C HIS A 113 -3.25 -12.84 8.18
N THR A 114 -4.51 -12.55 7.86
CA THR A 114 -5.66 -12.95 8.71
C THR A 114 -6.34 -14.25 8.30
N ARG A 115 -6.10 -14.73 7.07
CA ARG A 115 -6.78 -15.90 6.49
C ARG A 115 -5.74 -16.93 6.09
N ASP A 116 -5.71 -18.05 6.83
CA ASP A 116 -4.74 -19.14 6.60
C ASP A 116 -4.64 -19.53 5.12
N LYS A 117 -3.42 -19.52 4.59
CA LYS A 117 -3.05 -19.95 3.23
C LYS A 117 -3.66 -19.14 2.07
N ASP A 118 -4.24 -17.98 2.31
CA ASP A 118 -4.79 -17.17 1.22
C ASP A 118 -3.72 -16.66 0.25
N ALA A 119 -2.49 -16.41 0.72
CA ALA A 119 -1.36 -16.05 -0.14
C ALA A 119 -1.06 -17.13 -1.18
N THR A 120 -0.99 -18.40 -0.77
CA THR A 120 -0.80 -19.54 -1.67
C THR A 120 -2.00 -19.71 -2.62
N LYS A 121 -3.22 -19.57 -2.12
CA LYS A 121 -4.43 -19.63 -2.94
C LYS A 121 -4.45 -18.54 -3.99
N TRP A 122 -4.09 -17.30 -3.61
CA TRP A 122 -4.00 -16.18 -4.54
C TRP A 122 -2.99 -16.44 -5.66
N LEU A 123 -1.79 -16.90 -5.30
CA LEU A 123 -0.73 -17.17 -6.28
C LEU A 123 -1.13 -18.25 -7.31
N ARG A 124 -1.82 -19.28 -6.85
CA ARG A 124 -2.24 -20.43 -7.68
C ARG A 124 -3.58 -20.23 -8.41
N SER A 125 -4.29 -19.15 -8.08
CA SER A 125 -5.67 -18.96 -8.54
C SER A 125 -5.78 -18.78 -10.05
N THR A 126 -6.81 -19.37 -10.63
CA THR A 126 -7.29 -19.05 -11.97
C THR A 126 -7.92 -17.65 -12.01
N GLU A 127 -8.28 -17.16 -13.19
CA GLU A 127 -8.99 -15.90 -13.32
C GLU A 127 -10.37 -15.95 -12.65
N GLU A 128 -11.08 -17.06 -12.77
CA GLU A 128 -12.38 -17.29 -12.14
C GLU A 128 -12.28 -17.28 -10.63
N GLU A 129 -11.31 -17.99 -10.06
CA GLU A 129 -11.07 -18.00 -8.61
C GLU A 129 -10.68 -16.63 -8.07
N ARG A 130 -9.89 -15.83 -8.81
CA ARG A 130 -9.59 -14.45 -8.42
C ARG A 130 -10.85 -13.59 -8.38
N LYS A 131 -11.73 -13.71 -9.36
CA LYS A 131 -13.02 -13.00 -9.38
C LYS A 131 -13.94 -13.44 -8.26
N GLU A 132 -13.90 -14.71 -7.88
CA GLU A 132 -14.74 -15.26 -6.81
C GLU A 132 -14.25 -14.85 -5.42
N PHE A 133 -12.94 -14.88 -5.15
CA PHE A 133 -12.39 -14.80 -3.79
C PHE A 133 -11.62 -13.51 -3.50
N PHE A 134 -10.93 -12.92 -4.49
CA PHE A 134 -9.94 -11.88 -4.26
C PHE A 134 -10.30 -10.49 -4.83
N THR A 135 -11.53 -10.30 -5.29
CA THR A 135 -11.95 -8.94 -5.67
C THR A 135 -12.04 -8.04 -4.43
N PRO A 136 -11.79 -6.73 -4.58
CA PRO A 136 -11.87 -5.79 -3.46
C PRO A 136 -13.19 -5.86 -2.70
N ALA A 137 -14.31 -6.07 -3.38
CA ALA A 137 -15.62 -6.24 -2.76
C ALA A 137 -15.69 -7.49 -1.86
N LYS A 138 -15.12 -8.60 -2.31
CA LYS A 138 -15.09 -9.86 -1.54
C LYS A 138 -14.18 -9.76 -0.32
N LEU A 139 -13.01 -9.12 -0.47
CA LEU A 139 -12.08 -8.91 0.63
C LEU A 139 -12.67 -7.98 1.69
N ARG A 140 -13.30 -6.86 1.30
CA ARG A 140 -14.01 -5.97 2.24
C ARG A 140 -15.15 -6.67 2.98
N LEU A 141 -15.94 -7.48 2.29
CA LEU A 141 -17.00 -8.26 2.92
C LEU A 141 -16.43 -9.23 3.97
N ALA A 142 -15.32 -9.90 3.64
CA ALA A 142 -14.63 -10.82 4.56
C ALA A 142 -14.03 -10.10 5.78
N ALA A 143 -13.61 -8.85 5.62
CA ALA A 143 -13.02 -8.03 6.69
C ALA A 143 -14.04 -7.50 7.72
N LYS A 144 -15.34 -7.70 7.51
CA LYS A 144 -16.40 -7.38 8.48
C LYS A 144 -16.33 -5.95 9.06
N GLY A 145 -16.05 -4.97 8.21
CA GLY A 145 -16.01 -3.55 8.59
C GLY A 145 -14.64 -3.03 9.05
N GLN A 146 -13.58 -3.83 8.98
CA GLN A 146 -12.21 -3.36 9.26
C GLN A 146 -11.78 -2.28 8.26
N PHE A 147 -12.16 -2.41 6.99
CA PHE A 147 -11.94 -1.40 5.97
C PHE A 147 -13.12 -0.43 5.87
N ARG A 148 -12.84 0.86 5.79
CA ARG A 148 -13.87 1.89 5.62
C ARG A 148 -14.58 1.69 4.28
N GLY A 149 -15.90 1.50 4.31
CA GLY A 149 -16.69 1.20 3.10
C GLY A 149 -16.63 2.29 2.03
N LYS A 150 -16.44 3.55 2.44
CA LYS A 150 -16.33 4.71 1.55
C LYS A 150 -14.94 4.90 0.94
N ASP A 151 -13.91 4.33 1.53
CA ASP A 151 -12.52 4.54 1.14
C ASP A 151 -12.25 4.02 -0.28
N TYR A 152 -12.55 2.75 -0.54
CA TYR A 152 -12.39 2.17 -1.87
C TYR A 152 -13.23 2.88 -2.94
N SER A 153 -14.49 3.25 -2.62
CA SER A 153 -15.34 4.00 -3.57
C SER A 153 -14.78 5.38 -3.87
N TYR A 154 -14.22 6.06 -2.87
CA TYR A 154 -13.54 7.33 -3.05
C TYR A 154 -12.37 7.20 -4.06
N HIS A 155 -11.50 6.21 -3.91
CA HIS A 155 -10.40 5.98 -4.85
C HIS A 155 -10.86 5.55 -6.25
N CYS A 156 -11.97 4.81 -6.34
CA CYS A 156 -12.58 4.49 -7.64
C CYS A 156 -13.10 5.73 -8.36
N GLU A 157 -13.75 6.63 -7.64
CA GLU A 157 -14.29 7.88 -8.21
C GLU A 157 -13.18 8.89 -8.51
N LEU A 158 -12.12 8.92 -7.70
CA LEU A 158 -11.05 9.89 -7.87
C LEU A 158 -10.15 9.57 -9.09
N GLY A 159 -9.69 8.34 -9.23
CA GLY A 159 -8.75 7.96 -10.28
C GLY A 159 -9.01 6.59 -10.92
N GLY A 160 -9.91 5.78 -10.35
CA GLY A 160 -10.17 4.42 -10.83
C GLY A 160 -11.00 4.35 -12.12
N HIS A 161 -11.83 5.35 -12.36
CA HIS A 161 -12.70 5.44 -13.53
C HIS A 161 -12.75 6.89 -14.05
N PRO A 162 -12.89 7.11 -15.37
CA PRO A 162 -13.06 8.45 -15.94
C PRO A 162 -14.48 8.97 -15.66
N VAL A 163 -14.67 9.59 -14.51
CA VAL A 163 -15.94 10.17 -14.09
C VAL A 163 -15.84 11.70 -13.99
N PRO A 164 -16.96 12.44 -14.10
CA PRO A 164 -16.91 13.91 -14.02
C PRO A 164 -16.26 14.45 -12.74
N GLY A 165 -16.41 13.78 -11.60
CA GLY A 165 -15.81 14.17 -10.32
C GLY A 165 -14.28 14.14 -10.34
N SER A 166 -13.66 13.29 -11.15
CA SER A 166 -12.21 13.18 -11.25
C SER A 166 -11.54 14.33 -12.00
N THR A 167 -12.33 15.24 -12.60
CA THR A 167 -11.80 16.45 -13.28
C THR A 167 -11.03 17.38 -12.34
N VAL A 168 -11.28 17.32 -11.03
CA VAL A 168 -10.51 18.05 -10.01
C VAL A 168 -9.00 17.68 -10.05
N LEU A 169 -8.67 16.48 -10.47
CA LEU A 169 -7.30 15.99 -10.60
C LEU A 169 -6.58 16.49 -11.87
N LEU A 170 -7.31 17.13 -12.78
CA LEU A 170 -6.73 17.74 -13.98
C LEU A 170 -6.28 19.18 -13.72
N GLN A 171 -6.58 19.71 -12.53
CA GLN A 171 -6.13 21.04 -12.11
C GLN A 171 -4.73 20.92 -11.47
N ASP A 172 -3.84 21.82 -11.84
CA ASP A 172 -2.56 21.93 -11.17
C ASP A 172 -2.77 22.44 -9.72
N SER A 173 -2.73 21.52 -8.78
CA SER A 173 -2.93 21.80 -7.38
C SER A 173 -1.90 21.09 -6.51
N PHE A 174 -0.94 21.85 -6.05
CA PHE A 174 0.08 21.35 -5.10
C PHE A 174 -0.55 20.75 -3.83
N LEU A 175 -1.65 21.34 -3.33
CA LEU A 175 -2.39 20.77 -2.20
C LEU A 175 -2.91 19.36 -2.51
N VAL A 176 -3.50 19.15 -3.68
CA VAL A 176 -4.02 17.84 -4.09
C VAL A 176 -2.91 16.81 -4.16
N SER A 177 -1.75 17.16 -4.75
CA SER A 177 -0.57 16.30 -4.78
C SER A 177 -0.17 15.84 -3.39
N GLN A 178 -0.08 16.76 -2.44
CA GLN A 178 0.41 16.45 -1.11
C GLN A 178 -0.59 15.63 -0.29
N LEU A 179 -1.89 15.89 -0.44
CA LEU A 179 -2.95 15.09 0.19
C LEU A 179 -2.91 13.64 -0.33
N LEU A 180 -2.83 13.46 -1.65
CA LEU A 180 -2.79 12.12 -2.25
C LEU A 180 -1.48 11.39 -1.98
N LEU A 181 -0.36 12.10 -1.87
CA LEU A 181 0.92 11.50 -1.45
C LEU A 181 0.86 11.05 0.01
N SER A 182 0.25 11.83 0.90
CA SER A 182 0.03 11.44 2.30
C SER A 182 -0.88 10.21 2.40
N ASP A 183 -1.94 10.14 1.61
CA ASP A 183 -2.87 9.02 1.53
C ASP A 183 -2.17 7.74 1.01
N LEU A 184 -1.38 7.85 -0.05
CA LEU A 184 -0.52 6.77 -0.55
C LEU A 184 0.41 6.19 0.54
N LEU A 185 1.02 7.08 1.34
CA LEU A 185 1.90 6.67 2.44
C LEU A 185 1.12 5.99 3.57
N GLY A 186 -0.10 6.43 3.84
CA GLY A 186 -1.02 5.78 4.78
C GLY A 186 -1.28 4.32 4.39
N HIS A 187 -1.69 4.07 3.13
CA HIS A 187 -1.89 2.72 2.62
C HIS A 187 -0.60 1.88 2.64
N ALA A 188 0.53 2.48 2.29
CA ALA A 188 1.82 1.79 2.36
C ALA A 188 2.19 1.40 3.80
N GLY A 189 1.89 2.24 4.79
CA GLY A 189 2.05 1.93 6.21
C GLY A 189 1.19 0.75 6.65
N HIS A 190 -0.09 0.74 6.29
CA HIS A 190 -0.99 -0.37 6.61
C HIS A 190 -0.55 -1.69 5.94
N ILE A 191 -0.10 -1.64 4.68
CA ILE A 191 0.47 -2.82 4.00
C ILE A 191 1.65 -3.36 4.82
N TRP A 192 2.55 -2.48 5.26
CA TRP A 192 3.70 -2.89 6.05
C TRP A 192 3.29 -3.51 7.39
N ASP A 193 2.32 -2.94 8.09
CA ASP A 193 1.81 -3.48 9.35
C ASP A 193 1.22 -4.88 9.17
N HIS A 194 0.39 -5.11 8.15
CA HIS A 194 -0.12 -6.44 7.83
C HIS A 194 0.98 -7.46 7.52
N LEU A 195 2.05 -7.02 6.85
CA LEU A 195 3.19 -7.89 6.55
C LEU A 195 4.07 -8.17 7.78
N LEU A 196 4.16 -7.23 8.72
CA LEU A 196 4.79 -7.47 10.02
C LEU A 196 4.01 -8.52 10.81
N ASP A 197 2.69 -8.43 10.84
CA ASP A 197 1.83 -9.40 11.51
C ASP A 197 1.94 -10.78 10.86
N TRP A 198 1.93 -10.85 9.53
CA TRP A 198 2.18 -12.10 8.81
C TRP A 198 3.56 -12.68 9.14
N SER A 199 4.58 -11.84 9.22
CA SER A 199 5.96 -12.25 9.47
C SER A 199 6.18 -12.81 10.87
N ALA A 200 5.38 -12.41 11.85
CA ALA A 200 5.51 -12.86 13.24
C ALA A 200 5.35 -14.37 13.41
N GLY A 201 4.63 -15.04 12.51
CA GLY A 201 4.47 -16.50 12.48
C GLY A 201 5.34 -17.21 11.42
N ASN A 202 6.31 -16.50 10.80
CA ASN A 202 7.08 -17.04 9.69
C ASN A 202 8.60 -16.79 9.86
N ASP A 203 9.31 -17.81 10.28
CA ASP A 203 10.78 -17.74 10.53
C ASP A 203 11.59 -17.40 9.25
N TRP A 204 11.02 -17.60 8.06
CA TRP A 204 11.66 -17.29 6.78
C TRP A 204 11.47 -15.83 6.35
N ALA A 205 10.68 -15.05 7.09
CA ALA A 205 10.45 -13.63 6.81
C ALA A 205 11.61 -12.71 7.25
N ILE A 206 12.83 -13.22 7.24
CA ILE A 206 14.06 -12.53 7.66
C ILE A 206 14.18 -11.12 7.02
N PRO A 207 13.94 -10.91 5.72
CA PRO A 207 14.04 -9.59 5.12
C PRO A 207 13.09 -8.55 5.72
N ILE A 208 11.90 -8.96 6.14
CA ILE A 208 10.93 -8.09 6.82
C ILE A 208 11.44 -7.75 8.23
N HIS A 209 11.86 -8.77 8.99
CA HIS A 209 12.38 -8.57 10.35
C HIS A 209 13.58 -7.61 10.39
N GLN A 210 14.49 -7.72 9.42
CA GLN A 210 15.66 -6.85 9.31
C GLN A 210 15.32 -5.38 9.03
N ARG A 211 14.16 -5.07 8.43
CA ARG A 211 13.73 -3.71 8.10
C ARG A 211 12.69 -3.15 9.06
N ARG A 212 12.25 -3.96 10.04
CA ARG A 212 11.16 -3.61 10.96
C ARG A 212 11.39 -2.29 11.67
N GLU A 213 12.50 -2.15 12.36
CA GLU A 213 12.78 -0.98 13.19
C GLU A 213 12.90 0.30 12.35
N GLU A 214 13.61 0.25 11.25
CA GLU A 214 13.81 1.40 10.39
C GLU A 214 12.50 1.87 9.77
N MET A 215 11.68 0.96 9.22
CA MET A 215 10.37 1.29 8.66
C MET A 215 9.44 1.88 9.71
N SER A 216 9.29 1.21 10.86
CA SER A 216 8.43 1.68 11.94
C SER A 216 8.85 3.05 12.47
N SER A 217 10.17 3.29 12.60
CA SER A 217 10.71 4.59 13.03
C SER A 217 10.40 5.70 12.02
N ARG A 218 10.54 5.43 10.71
CA ARG A 218 10.25 6.44 9.66
C ARG A 218 8.77 6.77 9.57
N PHE A 219 7.88 5.77 9.63
CA PHE A 219 6.45 6.00 9.68
C PHE A 219 6.03 6.74 10.96
N ALA A 220 6.58 6.39 12.12
CA ALA A 220 6.30 7.09 13.37
C ALA A 220 6.72 8.57 13.30
N LYS A 221 7.91 8.85 12.76
CA LYS A 221 8.38 10.23 12.54
C LYS A 221 7.45 11.01 11.62
N TRP A 222 7.04 10.41 10.51
CA TRP A 222 6.10 11.03 9.59
C TRP A 222 4.73 11.28 10.22
N ASN A 223 4.16 10.29 10.90
CA ASN A 223 2.88 10.43 11.62
C ASN A 223 2.89 11.54 12.66
N GLN A 224 4.03 11.77 13.34
CA GLN A 224 4.17 12.82 14.36
C GLN A 224 4.38 14.21 13.76
N ALA A 225 5.09 14.29 12.63
CA ALA A 225 5.54 15.57 12.07
C ALA A 225 4.66 16.09 10.93
N ASP A 226 3.86 15.23 10.29
CA ASP A 226 3.03 15.64 9.16
C ASP A 226 1.66 16.14 9.61
N GLY A 227 1.42 17.44 9.45
CA GLY A 227 0.15 18.06 9.79
C GLY A 227 -1.05 17.54 8.99
N LEU A 228 -0.85 16.86 7.84
CA LEU A 228 -1.94 16.23 7.09
C LEU A 228 -2.49 15.00 7.82
N ASN A 229 -1.66 14.26 8.57
CA ASN A 229 -2.10 13.09 9.33
C ASN A 229 -2.84 13.44 10.63
N THR A 230 -2.65 14.65 11.13
CA THR A 230 -3.30 15.11 12.37
C THR A 230 -4.66 15.75 12.12
N LEU A 231 -5.05 15.88 10.85
CA LEU A 231 -6.35 16.43 10.49
C LEU A 231 -7.47 15.45 10.87
N PRO A 232 -8.57 15.91 11.46
CA PRO A 232 -9.74 15.07 11.64
C PRO A 232 -10.25 14.63 10.26
N PRO A 233 -10.85 13.43 10.14
CA PRO A 233 -11.46 13.00 8.88
C PRO A 233 -12.47 14.04 8.42
N PRO A 234 -12.61 14.26 7.11
CA PRO A 234 -13.62 15.19 6.59
C PRO A 234 -15.01 14.76 7.05
N PRO A 235 -15.90 15.73 7.35
CA PRO A 235 -17.25 15.46 7.86
C PRO A 235 -18.11 14.63 6.91
#